data_80d643b9c48baa088975380c132bb677
#
_entry.id   80d643b9c48baa088975380c132bb677
#
_cell.length_a   1.000
_cell.length_b   1.000
_cell.length_c   1.000
_cell.angle_alpha   90.00
_cell.angle_beta   90.00
_cell.angle_gamma   90.00
#
_symmetry.space_group_name_H-M   'P 1'
#
loop_
_entity.id
_entity.type
_entity.pdbx_description
1 polymer ?
#
loop_
_entity_poly.entity_id
_entity_poly.type
_entity_poly.pdbx_seq_one_letter_code
_entity_poly.pdbx_strand_id
1 'polypeptide(L)'
;MTTYNGYELNYTVEDLKKMTSEEMTDVILLSEESPAYKALAEGDKKALKHLVAAAKILNNVSLQQDNPHNLAQKQALEEAAANNEHAALALKMFNSLNGVSGLNGIDAEPINIFKELTTPKGKNFYPADLSEEEFHNILLNMFKSGEINAIRRILSARTMVVREGNKLKAIDYTEYFKDEFSEIANELEVAAHYCTNSLFKEFLSWQAQALLQNNEDMDMLADKHWAMMQATPLEFTISRENYDDEMTPTVLENPELARLIKEHNIEVIAKDMLGARVGIVNLEGTKLLLEFKDTMPKLCKMMPFADKYEQSIHADSDVKQTMVDVDLVCLSGDYAQCRGGMTIAQNLPNNDKLSIKTGGGRRNVYHRQVRQSKDEERTQKMLKAFLHPDFHKYYDPEADHIFVIGHENGHSLGPSSEYQNSSGVCKSIIEENKADTVSISFMPEYVKQGIITEERLKQIYTTWVFRLLLRAKPVFPTETYKIVDLIEFNTLLKHRAIWFDENNLLHLDFDKISPAMYELLTKVVDIQLSKSPQKARQYIEENTEWDKLHEHIAATHKLLGLKKYRNIVSYF
;
A
#
# COMPACT_ATOMS: atom_id res chain seq x y z
N MET A 1 -4.21 -21.68 -31.24
CA MET A 1 -4.12 -20.53 -30.30
C MET A 1 -5.49 -20.37 -29.69
N THR A 2 -5.57 -20.20 -28.38
CA THR A 2 -6.86 -20.14 -27.67
C THR A 2 -7.28 -18.68 -27.53
N THR A 3 -8.49 -18.35 -27.99
CA THR A 3 -9.05 -16.98 -27.95
C THR A 3 -10.28 -16.93 -27.03
N TYR A 4 -10.43 -15.83 -26.32
CA TYR A 4 -11.59 -15.52 -25.48
C TYR A 4 -12.14 -14.14 -25.88
N ASN A 5 -13.43 -14.07 -26.19
CA ASN A 5 -14.08 -12.86 -26.71
C ASN A 5 -13.29 -12.18 -27.85
N GLY A 6 -12.68 -12.98 -28.75
CA GLY A 6 -11.92 -12.49 -29.89
C GLY A 6 -10.44 -12.15 -29.61
N TYR A 7 -9.97 -12.22 -28.36
CA TYR A 7 -8.59 -11.91 -28.00
C TYR A 7 -7.79 -13.18 -27.70
N GLU A 8 -6.56 -13.25 -28.19
CA GLU A 8 -5.65 -14.39 -28.05
C GLU A 8 -4.84 -14.26 -26.75
N LEU A 9 -4.69 -15.39 -26.02
CA LEU A 9 -3.79 -15.46 -24.87
C LEU A 9 -2.33 -15.23 -25.28
N ASN A 10 -1.61 -14.47 -24.47
CA ASN A 10 -0.21 -14.09 -24.72
C ASN A 10 0.78 -15.20 -24.34
N TYR A 11 0.41 -16.08 -23.43
CA TYR A 11 1.28 -17.09 -22.84
C TYR A 11 0.81 -18.50 -23.21
N THR A 12 1.75 -19.43 -23.35
CA THR A 12 1.47 -20.86 -23.49
C THR A 12 1.03 -21.46 -22.15
N VAL A 13 0.49 -22.68 -22.19
CA VAL A 13 0.18 -23.44 -20.95
C VAL A 13 1.43 -23.63 -20.10
N GLU A 14 2.59 -23.85 -20.71
CA GLU A 14 3.86 -24.05 -20.01
C GLU A 14 4.34 -22.77 -19.33
N ASP A 15 4.27 -21.63 -20.03
CA ASP A 15 4.58 -20.32 -19.44
C ASP A 15 3.69 -20.03 -18.22
N LEU A 16 2.38 -20.20 -18.38
CA LEU A 16 1.42 -19.96 -17.30
C LEU A 16 1.61 -20.95 -16.12
N LYS A 17 1.95 -22.21 -16.38
CA LYS A 17 2.33 -23.16 -15.31
C LYS A 17 3.52 -22.65 -14.51
N LYS A 18 4.57 -22.19 -15.18
CA LYS A 18 5.73 -21.62 -14.51
C LYS A 18 5.36 -20.40 -13.68
N MET A 19 4.64 -19.44 -14.28
CA MET A 19 4.22 -18.21 -13.62
C MET A 19 3.34 -18.46 -12.39
N THR A 20 2.40 -19.42 -12.48
CA THR A 20 1.40 -19.71 -11.44
C THR A 20 1.83 -20.73 -10.39
N SER A 21 2.97 -21.38 -10.54
CA SER A 21 3.53 -22.35 -9.58
C SER A 21 4.90 -21.92 -9.05
N GLU A 22 5.89 -21.74 -9.94
CA GLU A 22 7.27 -21.46 -9.53
C GLU A 22 7.47 -19.99 -9.12
N GLU A 23 6.80 -19.05 -9.83
CA GLU A 23 6.97 -17.61 -9.66
C GLU A 23 5.85 -16.95 -8.83
N MET A 24 4.93 -17.74 -8.26
CA MET A 24 3.78 -17.24 -7.49
C MET A 24 3.84 -17.64 -6.01
N THR A 25 3.40 -16.76 -5.14
CA THR A 25 3.22 -17.03 -3.71
C THR A 25 1.75 -16.90 -3.35
N ASP A 26 1.20 -17.85 -2.62
CA ASP A 26 -0.15 -17.76 -2.08
C ASP A 26 -0.18 -16.83 -0.84
N VAL A 27 -1.13 -15.91 -0.84
CA VAL A 27 -1.49 -15.06 0.29
C VAL A 27 -2.80 -15.61 0.85
N ILE A 28 -2.70 -16.32 1.96
CA ILE A 28 -3.84 -17.02 2.54
C ILE A 28 -4.56 -16.10 3.52
N LEU A 29 -5.82 -15.82 3.22
CA LEU A 29 -6.71 -15.05 4.08
C LEU A 29 -7.44 -15.96 5.06
N LEU A 30 -8.09 -15.38 6.08
CA LEU A 30 -8.85 -16.14 7.06
C LEU A 30 -10.04 -16.89 6.44
N SER A 31 -10.31 -18.07 7.00
CA SER A 31 -11.49 -18.88 6.68
C SER A 31 -12.46 -18.96 7.87
N GLU A 32 -13.64 -19.53 7.66
CA GLU A 32 -14.61 -19.83 8.71
C GLU A 32 -14.07 -20.82 9.76
N GLU A 33 -13.01 -21.57 9.43
CA GLU A 33 -12.37 -22.51 10.35
C GLU A 33 -11.40 -21.83 11.34
N SER A 34 -11.03 -20.58 11.08
CA SER A 34 -10.08 -19.84 11.94
C SER A 34 -10.65 -19.58 13.34
N PRO A 35 -9.79 -19.61 14.39
CA PRO A 35 -10.22 -19.25 15.75
C PRO A 35 -10.82 -17.84 15.82
N ALA A 36 -10.27 -16.88 15.09
CA ALA A 36 -10.76 -15.50 15.06
C ALA A 36 -12.22 -15.41 14.56
N TYR A 37 -12.56 -16.12 13.46
CA TYR A 37 -13.95 -16.18 12.99
C TYR A 37 -14.86 -16.91 13.97
N LYS A 38 -14.42 -18.06 14.50
CA LYS A 38 -15.21 -18.85 15.46
C LYS A 38 -15.55 -18.08 16.74
N ALA A 39 -14.67 -17.16 17.15
CA ALA A 39 -14.86 -16.30 18.33
C ALA A 39 -15.85 -15.14 18.12
N LEU A 40 -16.18 -14.80 16.88
CA LEU A 40 -17.14 -13.74 16.59
C LEU A 40 -18.55 -14.09 17.11
N ALA A 41 -19.28 -13.07 17.55
CA ALA A 41 -20.71 -13.19 17.80
C ALA A 41 -21.47 -13.52 16.49
N GLU A 42 -22.61 -14.22 16.60
CA GLU A 42 -23.38 -14.63 15.42
C GLU A 42 -23.86 -13.45 14.55
N GLY A 43 -24.14 -12.31 15.16
CA GLY A 43 -24.45 -11.07 14.45
C GLY A 43 -23.26 -10.60 13.60
N ASP A 44 -22.05 -10.56 14.18
CA ASP A 44 -20.86 -10.12 13.49
C ASP A 44 -20.42 -11.09 12.38
N LYS A 45 -20.65 -12.41 12.54
CA LYS A 45 -20.45 -13.38 11.45
C LYS A 45 -21.36 -13.09 10.24
N LYS A 46 -22.61 -12.74 10.49
CA LYS A 46 -23.55 -12.34 9.44
C LYS A 46 -23.11 -11.02 8.78
N ALA A 47 -22.77 -10.03 9.60
CA ALA A 47 -22.25 -8.75 9.11
C ALA A 47 -21.02 -8.94 8.22
N LEU A 48 -20.07 -9.78 8.62
CA LEU A 48 -18.86 -10.08 7.85
C LEU A 48 -19.17 -10.58 6.43
N LYS A 49 -20.18 -11.46 6.27
CA LYS A 49 -20.59 -11.98 4.96
C LYS A 49 -21.10 -10.86 4.03
N HIS A 50 -21.86 -9.92 4.57
CA HIS A 50 -22.35 -8.76 3.83
C HIS A 50 -21.21 -7.79 3.49
N LEU A 51 -20.23 -7.58 4.39
CA LEU A 51 -19.04 -6.78 4.10
C LEU A 51 -18.19 -7.39 2.98
N VAL A 52 -18.06 -8.73 2.96
CA VAL A 52 -17.37 -9.44 1.87
C VAL A 52 -18.15 -9.32 0.56
N ALA A 53 -19.48 -9.40 0.59
CA ALA A 53 -20.31 -9.18 -0.61
C ALA A 53 -20.10 -7.77 -1.16
N ALA A 54 -20.16 -6.74 -0.31
CA ALA A 54 -19.86 -5.36 -0.69
C ALA A 54 -18.48 -5.20 -1.33
N ALA A 55 -17.44 -5.81 -0.74
CA ALA A 55 -16.07 -5.77 -1.27
C ALA A 55 -15.96 -6.47 -2.64
N LYS A 56 -16.65 -7.58 -2.87
CA LYS A 56 -16.67 -8.27 -4.16
C LYS A 56 -17.35 -7.45 -5.26
N ILE A 57 -18.45 -6.77 -4.94
CA ILE A 57 -19.11 -5.85 -5.88
C ILE A 57 -18.16 -4.69 -6.20
N LEU A 58 -17.50 -4.15 -5.19
CA LEU A 58 -16.54 -3.06 -5.38
C LEU A 58 -15.35 -3.49 -6.26
N ASN A 59 -14.92 -4.76 -6.18
CA ASN A 59 -13.89 -5.29 -7.07
C ASN A 59 -14.32 -5.24 -8.54
N ASN A 60 -15.60 -5.48 -8.84
CA ASN A 60 -16.11 -5.35 -10.20
C ASN A 60 -16.11 -3.89 -10.67
N VAL A 61 -16.39 -2.92 -9.78
CA VAL A 61 -16.24 -1.49 -10.08
C VAL A 61 -14.78 -1.17 -10.41
N SER A 62 -13.85 -1.62 -9.58
CA SER A 62 -12.41 -1.42 -9.80
C SER A 62 -11.92 -2.05 -11.11
N LEU A 63 -12.37 -3.26 -11.44
CA LEU A 63 -12.06 -3.91 -12.72
C LEU A 63 -12.58 -3.08 -13.92
N GLN A 64 -13.77 -2.47 -13.80
CA GLN A 64 -14.29 -1.57 -14.82
C GLN A 64 -13.49 -0.26 -14.91
N GLN A 65 -13.04 0.28 -13.78
CA GLN A 65 -12.18 1.48 -13.75
C GLN A 65 -10.81 1.24 -14.40
N ASP A 66 -10.26 0.04 -14.21
CA ASP A 66 -8.93 -0.32 -14.72
C ASP A 66 -8.93 -0.53 -16.24
N ASN A 67 -9.81 -1.41 -16.76
CA ASN A 67 -9.81 -1.75 -18.19
C ASN A 67 -11.21 -2.15 -18.65
N PRO A 68 -11.70 -1.65 -19.82
CA PRO A 68 -13.04 -1.93 -20.32
C PRO A 68 -13.30 -3.41 -20.64
N HIS A 69 -12.23 -4.21 -20.81
CA HIS A 69 -12.34 -5.63 -21.16
C HIS A 69 -12.32 -6.56 -19.94
N ASN A 70 -11.97 -6.05 -18.75
CA ASN A 70 -11.72 -6.89 -17.57
C ASN A 70 -12.90 -7.81 -17.22
N LEU A 71 -14.11 -7.29 -17.09
CA LEU A 71 -15.27 -8.11 -16.69
C LEU A 71 -15.62 -9.18 -17.74
N ALA A 72 -15.64 -8.81 -19.02
CA ALA A 72 -15.97 -9.74 -20.10
C ALA A 72 -14.92 -10.86 -20.22
N GLN A 73 -13.63 -10.52 -20.08
CA GLN A 73 -12.57 -11.53 -20.16
C GLN A 73 -12.54 -12.42 -18.91
N LYS A 74 -12.79 -11.85 -17.73
CA LYS A 74 -12.93 -12.63 -16.50
C LYS A 74 -14.02 -13.68 -16.63
N GLN A 75 -15.21 -13.28 -17.07
CA GLN A 75 -16.34 -14.18 -17.27
C GLN A 75 -16.00 -15.29 -18.27
N ALA A 76 -15.42 -14.96 -19.42
CA ALA A 76 -15.04 -15.94 -20.42
C ALA A 76 -14.00 -16.95 -19.92
N LEU A 77 -13.05 -16.49 -19.12
CA LEU A 77 -12.06 -17.39 -18.48
C LEU A 77 -12.72 -18.27 -17.41
N GLU A 78 -13.62 -17.74 -16.59
CA GLU A 78 -14.35 -18.50 -15.56
C GLU A 78 -15.22 -19.60 -16.19
N GLU A 79 -15.96 -19.30 -17.24
CA GLU A 79 -16.79 -20.27 -17.97
C GLU A 79 -15.95 -21.40 -18.60
N ALA A 80 -14.76 -21.08 -19.11
CA ALA A 80 -13.88 -22.04 -19.75
C ALA A 80 -13.01 -22.85 -18.76
N ALA A 81 -12.68 -22.31 -17.61
CA ALA A 81 -11.71 -22.85 -16.65
C ALA A 81 -12.05 -24.27 -16.16
N ALA A 82 -13.34 -24.60 -16.03
CA ALA A 82 -13.78 -25.90 -15.54
C ALA A 82 -13.33 -27.07 -16.44
N ASN A 83 -13.15 -26.83 -17.76
CA ASN A 83 -12.85 -27.86 -18.77
C ASN A 83 -11.60 -27.56 -19.59
N ASN A 84 -10.87 -26.50 -19.28
CA ASN A 84 -9.72 -26.04 -20.06
C ASN A 84 -8.60 -25.56 -19.14
N GLU A 85 -7.52 -26.35 -19.08
CA GLU A 85 -6.35 -26.04 -18.23
C GLU A 85 -5.75 -24.68 -18.58
N HIS A 86 -5.67 -24.30 -19.87
CA HIS A 86 -5.13 -23.03 -20.32
C HIS A 86 -5.94 -21.85 -19.77
N ALA A 87 -7.29 -21.98 -19.81
CA ALA A 87 -8.20 -20.97 -19.23
C ALA A 87 -8.05 -20.87 -17.69
N ALA A 88 -7.94 -22.03 -17.02
CA ALA A 88 -7.79 -22.06 -15.55
C ALA A 88 -6.49 -21.37 -15.10
N LEU A 89 -5.39 -21.60 -15.79
CA LEU A 89 -4.11 -20.94 -15.52
C LEU A 89 -4.14 -19.45 -15.85
N ALA A 90 -4.76 -19.08 -16.99
CA ALA A 90 -4.96 -17.67 -17.35
C ALA A 90 -5.86 -16.93 -16.35
N LEU A 91 -6.92 -17.58 -15.84
CA LEU A 91 -7.78 -17.05 -14.79
C LEU A 91 -6.99 -16.85 -13.48
N LYS A 92 -6.11 -17.78 -13.11
CA LYS A 92 -5.27 -17.65 -11.93
C LYS A 92 -4.33 -16.42 -12.07
N MET A 93 -3.76 -16.19 -13.26
CA MET A 93 -2.98 -14.99 -13.53
C MET A 93 -3.85 -13.73 -13.51
N PHE A 94 -5.05 -13.76 -14.11
CA PHE A 94 -5.99 -12.65 -14.06
C PHE A 94 -6.31 -12.24 -12.62
N ASN A 95 -6.60 -13.22 -11.76
CA ASN A 95 -6.89 -12.97 -10.34
C ASN A 95 -5.66 -12.40 -9.59
N SER A 96 -4.45 -12.86 -9.94
CA SER A 96 -3.22 -12.31 -9.37
C SER A 96 -2.97 -10.85 -9.76
N LEU A 97 -3.23 -10.50 -11.01
CA LEU A 97 -3.09 -9.14 -11.52
C LEU A 97 -4.30 -8.26 -11.18
N ASN A 98 -5.42 -8.88 -10.82
CA ASN A 98 -6.75 -8.28 -10.73
C ASN A 98 -7.13 -7.54 -12.03
N GLY A 99 -6.92 -8.20 -13.18
CA GLY A 99 -7.20 -7.64 -14.50
C GLY A 99 -6.51 -8.38 -15.65
N VAL A 100 -6.78 -7.95 -16.89
CA VAL A 100 -6.18 -8.48 -18.12
C VAL A 100 -4.70 -8.10 -18.25
N SER A 101 -4.28 -7.08 -17.55
CA SER A 101 -2.89 -6.56 -17.51
C SER A 101 -2.58 -6.02 -16.12
N GLY A 102 -1.30 -5.89 -15.81
CA GLY A 102 -0.83 -5.37 -14.54
C GLY A 102 0.69 -5.32 -14.49
N LEU A 103 1.25 -5.22 -13.29
CA LEU A 103 2.69 -5.22 -13.06
C LEU A 103 3.08 -6.44 -12.22
N ASN A 104 4.26 -7.02 -12.49
CA ASN A 104 4.81 -7.98 -11.54
C ASN A 104 5.28 -7.27 -10.25
N GLY A 105 5.29 -8.01 -9.13
CA GLY A 105 5.59 -7.43 -7.81
C GLY A 105 7.08 -7.23 -7.49
N ILE A 106 7.99 -7.48 -8.44
CA ILE A 106 9.44 -7.38 -8.20
C ILE A 106 10.06 -6.25 -8.99
N ASP A 107 9.91 -6.28 -10.30
CA ASP A 107 10.58 -5.36 -11.21
C ASP A 107 9.61 -4.30 -11.75
N ALA A 108 8.33 -4.37 -11.36
CA ALA A 108 7.24 -3.56 -11.90
C ALA A 108 7.14 -3.64 -13.44
N GLU A 109 7.49 -4.81 -14.00
CA GLU A 109 7.40 -5.05 -15.43
C GLU A 109 5.94 -5.27 -15.84
N PRO A 110 5.50 -4.66 -16.95
CA PRO A 110 4.15 -4.86 -17.48
C PRO A 110 3.89 -6.32 -17.89
N ILE A 111 2.74 -6.83 -17.50
CA ILE A 111 2.23 -8.15 -17.87
C ILE A 111 0.87 -8.00 -18.53
N ASN A 112 0.71 -8.58 -19.71
CA ASN A 112 -0.55 -8.64 -20.43
C ASN A 112 -0.94 -10.10 -20.66
N ILE A 113 -2.07 -10.52 -20.14
CA ILE A 113 -2.57 -11.90 -20.30
C ILE A 113 -2.98 -12.17 -21.75
N PHE A 114 -3.48 -11.15 -22.42
CA PHE A 114 -3.88 -11.18 -23.83
C PHE A 114 -2.93 -10.33 -24.67
N LYS A 115 -2.63 -10.76 -25.90
CA LYS A 115 -1.65 -10.09 -26.77
C LYS A 115 -2.00 -8.63 -27.09
N GLU A 116 -3.29 -8.35 -27.28
CA GLU A 116 -3.77 -7.07 -27.76
C GLU A 116 -4.43 -6.20 -26.68
N LEU A 117 -4.57 -6.75 -25.45
CA LEU A 117 -5.15 -6.02 -24.35
C LEU A 117 -4.05 -5.46 -23.43
N THR A 118 -3.89 -4.16 -23.47
CA THR A 118 -3.02 -3.40 -22.59
C THR A 118 -3.84 -2.43 -21.75
N THR A 119 -3.33 -2.01 -20.62
CA THR A 119 -3.97 -0.95 -19.84
C THR A 119 -3.66 0.40 -20.48
N PRO A 120 -4.67 1.21 -20.87
CA PRO A 120 -4.45 2.56 -21.35
C PRO A 120 -3.83 3.48 -20.27
N LYS A 121 -3.11 4.52 -20.67
CA LYS A 121 -2.50 5.52 -19.75
C LYS A 121 -3.53 6.15 -18.80
N GLY A 122 -4.74 6.44 -19.28
CA GLY A 122 -5.86 6.95 -18.50
C GLY A 122 -6.76 5.85 -17.94
N LYS A 123 -6.31 4.59 -17.90
CA LYS A 123 -7.14 3.45 -17.52
C LYS A 123 -8.47 3.47 -18.32
N ASN A 124 -9.55 2.97 -17.75
CA ASN A 124 -10.88 3.15 -18.32
C ASN A 124 -11.60 4.41 -17.79
N PHE A 125 -10.90 5.24 -17.01
CA PHE A 125 -11.44 6.55 -16.62
C PHE A 125 -11.65 7.48 -17.82
N TYR A 126 -10.89 7.24 -18.89
CA TYR A 126 -10.94 7.95 -20.16
C TYR A 126 -11.18 6.97 -21.31
N PRO A 127 -11.68 7.45 -22.47
CA PRO A 127 -11.75 6.63 -23.67
C PRO A 127 -10.40 5.97 -23.96
N ALA A 128 -10.38 4.65 -24.18
CA ALA A 128 -9.15 3.89 -24.35
C ALA A 128 -8.31 4.32 -25.56
N ASP A 129 -8.94 4.93 -26.55
CA ASP A 129 -8.31 5.47 -27.78
C ASP A 129 -7.85 6.92 -27.64
N LEU A 130 -8.06 7.56 -26.47
CA LEU A 130 -7.71 8.97 -26.24
C LEU A 130 -6.21 9.12 -26.05
N SER A 131 -5.54 9.78 -27.01
CA SER A 131 -4.14 10.15 -26.82
C SER A 131 -3.99 11.39 -25.93
N GLU A 132 -2.82 11.55 -25.30
CA GLU A 132 -2.49 12.72 -24.49
C GLU A 132 -2.59 14.03 -25.30
N GLU A 133 -2.06 14.04 -26.53
CA GLU A 133 -2.14 15.20 -27.42
C GLU A 133 -3.60 15.55 -27.75
N GLU A 134 -4.42 14.56 -28.06
CA GLU A 134 -5.85 14.77 -28.32
C GLU A 134 -6.56 15.31 -27.08
N PHE A 135 -6.29 14.75 -25.90
CA PHE A 135 -6.82 15.21 -24.63
C PHE A 135 -6.53 16.69 -24.39
N HIS A 136 -5.25 17.08 -24.52
CA HIS A 136 -4.86 18.47 -24.37
C HIS A 136 -5.55 19.40 -25.40
N ASN A 137 -5.63 19.00 -26.67
CA ASN A 137 -6.27 19.79 -27.70
C ASN A 137 -7.78 19.96 -27.46
N ILE A 138 -8.48 18.92 -27.00
CA ILE A 138 -9.89 19.02 -26.66
C ILE A 138 -10.09 20.02 -25.50
N LEU A 139 -9.30 19.92 -24.42
CA LEU A 139 -9.40 20.85 -23.29
C LEU A 139 -9.10 22.29 -23.68
N LEU A 140 -8.07 22.54 -24.51
CA LEU A 140 -7.78 23.88 -25.02
C LEU A 140 -8.95 24.46 -25.83
N ASN A 141 -9.62 23.64 -26.64
CA ASN A 141 -10.81 24.06 -27.39
C ASN A 141 -12.00 24.33 -26.45
N MET A 142 -12.18 23.52 -25.41
CA MET A 142 -13.22 23.75 -24.40
C MET A 142 -12.95 25.04 -23.60
N PHE A 143 -11.70 25.37 -23.28
CA PHE A 143 -11.34 26.68 -22.69
C PHE A 143 -11.71 27.83 -23.60
N LYS A 144 -11.38 27.74 -24.90
CA LYS A 144 -11.76 28.78 -25.91
C LYS A 144 -13.28 28.95 -26.02
N SER A 145 -14.04 27.88 -25.82
CA SER A 145 -15.52 27.91 -25.83
C SER A 145 -16.13 28.31 -24.48
N GLY A 146 -15.32 28.57 -23.45
CA GLY A 146 -15.78 28.98 -22.13
C GLY A 146 -16.42 27.87 -21.30
N GLU A 147 -16.15 26.58 -21.59
CA GLU A 147 -16.77 25.41 -20.95
C GLU A 147 -16.07 25.05 -19.62
N ILE A 148 -15.81 26.04 -18.77
CA ILE A 148 -14.98 25.91 -17.55
C ILE A 148 -15.52 24.87 -16.58
N ASN A 149 -16.84 24.81 -16.38
CA ASN A 149 -17.45 23.85 -15.47
C ASN A 149 -17.35 22.40 -15.99
N ALA A 150 -17.43 22.18 -17.30
CA ALA A 150 -17.22 20.87 -17.90
C ALA A 150 -15.76 20.41 -17.72
N ILE A 151 -14.79 21.31 -17.90
CA ILE A 151 -13.37 21.03 -17.66
C ILE A 151 -13.13 20.68 -16.19
N ARG A 152 -13.71 21.42 -15.24
CA ARG A 152 -13.61 21.09 -13.81
C ARG A 152 -14.07 19.66 -13.50
N ARG A 153 -15.19 19.24 -14.10
CA ARG A 153 -15.72 17.88 -13.93
C ARG A 153 -14.84 16.83 -14.61
N ILE A 154 -14.28 17.11 -15.79
CA ILE A 154 -13.34 16.21 -16.47
C ILE A 154 -12.07 16.00 -15.63
N LEU A 155 -11.58 17.03 -14.95
CA LEU A 155 -10.36 16.98 -14.13
C LEU A 155 -10.62 16.64 -12.65
N SER A 156 -11.87 16.26 -12.31
CA SER A 156 -12.25 15.81 -10.96
C SER A 156 -11.89 14.34 -10.74
N ALA A 157 -11.54 13.99 -9.52
CA ALA A 157 -11.15 12.63 -9.12
C ALA A 157 -12.29 11.58 -9.28
N ARG A 158 -13.55 11.98 -9.25
CA ARG A 158 -14.70 11.09 -9.07
C ARG A 158 -15.63 11.02 -10.26
N THR A 159 -15.06 11.08 -11.46
CA THR A 159 -15.83 11.01 -12.71
C THR A 159 -15.17 10.06 -13.70
N MET A 160 -16.03 9.33 -14.44
CA MET A 160 -15.65 8.68 -15.70
C MET A 160 -15.77 9.69 -16.82
N VAL A 161 -14.89 9.66 -17.79
CA VAL A 161 -14.88 10.57 -18.94
C VAL A 161 -15.19 9.79 -20.21
N VAL A 162 -16.20 10.21 -20.94
CA VAL A 162 -16.65 9.57 -22.18
C VAL A 162 -16.59 10.54 -23.36
N ARG A 163 -16.58 10.02 -24.57
CA ARG A 163 -16.70 10.87 -25.78
C ARG A 163 -18.13 11.33 -26.00
N GLU A 164 -18.28 12.61 -26.31
CA GLU A 164 -19.54 13.21 -26.78
C GLU A 164 -19.26 13.99 -28.06
N GLY A 165 -19.32 13.30 -29.20
CA GLY A 165 -18.86 13.86 -30.49
C GLY A 165 -17.36 14.18 -30.45
N ASN A 166 -17.02 15.45 -30.71
CA ASN A 166 -15.63 15.93 -30.67
C ASN A 166 -15.20 16.47 -29.28
N LYS A 167 -16.01 16.24 -28.25
CA LYS A 167 -15.75 16.69 -26.88
C LYS A 167 -15.68 15.50 -25.92
N LEU A 168 -15.26 15.83 -24.72
CA LEU A 168 -15.31 14.93 -23.59
C LEU A 168 -16.40 15.35 -22.60
N LYS A 169 -17.08 14.36 -22.02
CA LYS A 169 -18.12 14.55 -21.00
C LYS A 169 -17.76 13.75 -19.77
N ALA A 170 -17.77 14.39 -18.61
CA ALA A 170 -17.63 13.74 -17.32
C ALA A 170 -18.99 13.23 -16.83
N ILE A 171 -19.01 11.97 -16.36
CA ILE A 171 -20.15 11.32 -15.71
C ILE A 171 -19.71 10.98 -14.28
N ASP A 172 -20.47 11.42 -13.27
CA ASP A 172 -20.15 11.12 -11.87
C ASP A 172 -20.19 9.62 -11.58
N TYR A 173 -19.36 9.14 -10.69
CA TYR A 173 -19.32 7.71 -10.31
C TYR A 173 -20.68 7.22 -9.81
N THR A 174 -21.45 8.05 -9.11
CA THR A 174 -22.81 7.73 -8.65
C THR A 174 -23.83 7.56 -9.77
N GLU A 175 -23.56 8.13 -10.93
CA GLU A 175 -24.38 7.93 -12.14
C GLU A 175 -23.86 6.73 -12.94
N TYR A 176 -22.54 6.63 -13.12
CA TYR A 176 -21.91 5.60 -13.95
C TYR A 176 -21.98 4.20 -13.31
N PHE A 177 -21.75 4.11 -12.00
CA PHE A 177 -21.79 2.87 -11.21
C PHE A 177 -23.01 2.82 -10.29
N LYS A 178 -24.15 3.38 -10.75
CA LYS A 178 -25.34 3.56 -9.93
C LYS A 178 -25.85 2.26 -9.32
N ASP A 179 -25.88 1.20 -10.09
CA ASP A 179 -26.45 -0.08 -9.66
C ASP A 179 -25.49 -0.75 -8.65
N GLU A 180 -24.19 -0.78 -8.95
CA GLU A 180 -23.17 -1.32 -8.05
C GLU A 180 -23.11 -0.55 -6.73
N PHE A 181 -23.12 0.78 -6.77
CA PHE A 181 -23.10 1.60 -5.56
C PHE A 181 -24.35 1.43 -4.69
N SER A 182 -25.51 1.27 -5.34
CA SER A 182 -26.76 1.00 -4.63
C SER A 182 -26.72 -0.37 -3.94
N GLU A 183 -26.17 -1.38 -4.61
CA GLU A 183 -26.03 -2.72 -4.05
C GLU A 183 -25.00 -2.75 -2.91
N ILE A 184 -23.83 -2.12 -3.08
CA ILE A 184 -22.81 -1.99 -2.03
C ILE A 184 -23.40 -1.29 -0.80
N ALA A 185 -24.09 -0.16 -0.99
CA ALA A 185 -24.70 0.58 0.12
C ALA A 185 -25.74 -0.26 0.86
N ASN A 186 -26.55 -1.05 0.15
CA ASN A 186 -27.49 -1.98 0.76
C ASN A 186 -26.77 -3.06 1.57
N GLU A 187 -25.71 -3.66 1.05
CA GLU A 187 -24.91 -4.64 1.78
C GLU A 187 -24.30 -4.04 3.06
N LEU A 188 -23.81 -2.79 3.03
CA LEU A 188 -23.28 -2.09 4.20
C LEU A 188 -24.39 -1.82 5.25
N GLU A 189 -25.59 -1.42 4.85
CA GLU A 189 -26.69 -1.20 5.78
C GLU A 189 -27.19 -2.52 6.39
N VAL A 190 -27.24 -3.61 5.61
CA VAL A 190 -27.55 -4.94 6.13
C VAL A 190 -26.46 -5.42 7.11
N ALA A 191 -25.19 -5.21 6.79
CA ALA A 191 -24.09 -5.48 7.72
C ALA A 191 -24.25 -4.67 9.02
N ALA A 192 -24.54 -3.37 8.91
CA ALA A 192 -24.82 -2.50 10.05
C ALA A 192 -25.97 -3.00 10.93
N HIS A 193 -27.03 -3.56 10.31
CA HIS A 193 -28.13 -4.16 11.08
C HIS A 193 -27.68 -5.34 11.95
N TYR A 194 -26.81 -6.19 11.44
CA TYR A 194 -26.33 -7.38 12.16
C TYR A 194 -25.19 -7.10 13.15
N CYS A 195 -24.40 -6.05 12.95
CA CYS A 195 -23.27 -5.71 13.83
C CYS A 195 -23.68 -5.59 15.29
N THR A 196 -22.84 -6.13 16.18
CA THR A 196 -23.02 -6.00 17.63
C THR A 196 -22.46 -4.69 18.19
N ASN A 197 -21.45 -4.11 17.55
CA ASN A 197 -20.80 -2.88 17.98
C ASN A 197 -21.49 -1.65 17.38
N SER A 198 -21.95 -0.72 18.25
CA SER A 198 -22.72 0.47 17.83
C SER A 198 -21.90 1.47 17.02
N LEU A 199 -20.61 1.67 17.34
CA LEU A 199 -19.74 2.59 16.60
C LEU A 199 -19.46 2.07 15.18
N PHE A 200 -19.24 0.76 15.06
CA PHE A 200 -19.02 0.15 13.75
C PHE A 200 -20.30 0.19 12.89
N LYS A 201 -21.47 -0.05 13.51
CA LYS A 201 -22.77 0.13 12.85
C LYS A 201 -22.93 1.55 12.28
N GLU A 202 -22.67 2.56 13.11
CA GLU A 202 -22.78 3.96 12.69
C GLU A 202 -21.82 4.30 11.55
N PHE A 203 -20.55 3.83 11.64
CA PHE A 203 -19.56 3.99 10.58
C PHE A 203 -20.04 3.39 9.25
N LEU A 204 -20.58 2.15 9.25
CA LEU A 204 -21.05 1.51 8.02
C LEU A 204 -22.18 2.29 7.35
N SER A 205 -23.12 2.84 8.13
CA SER A 205 -24.18 3.70 7.60
C SER A 205 -23.63 5.01 7.02
N TRP A 206 -22.62 5.63 7.65
CA TRP A 206 -21.95 6.80 7.07
C TRP A 206 -21.19 6.45 5.78
N GLN A 207 -20.51 5.30 5.74
CA GLN A 207 -19.82 4.83 4.55
C GLN A 207 -20.78 4.56 3.38
N ALA A 208 -21.94 3.97 3.65
CA ALA A 208 -22.99 3.78 2.65
C ALA A 208 -23.49 5.11 2.08
N GLN A 209 -23.75 6.10 2.94
CA GLN A 209 -24.18 7.43 2.53
C GLN A 209 -23.10 8.17 1.71
N ALA A 210 -21.83 8.07 2.15
CA ALA A 210 -20.71 8.67 1.44
C ALA A 210 -20.56 8.12 0.02
N LEU A 211 -20.73 6.80 -0.16
CA LEU A 211 -20.68 6.15 -1.46
C LEU A 211 -21.79 6.64 -2.40
N LEU A 212 -23.03 6.70 -1.89
CA LEU A 212 -24.21 7.11 -2.68
C LEU A 212 -24.21 8.58 -3.07
N GLN A 213 -23.58 9.44 -2.28
CA GLN A 213 -23.57 10.88 -2.54
C GLN A 213 -22.36 11.35 -3.35
N ASN A 214 -21.29 10.55 -3.41
CA ASN A 214 -20.02 10.90 -4.06
C ASN A 214 -19.50 12.29 -3.64
N ASN A 215 -19.74 12.64 -2.38
CA ASN A 215 -19.47 13.95 -1.80
C ASN A 215 -18.29 13.85 -0.84
N GLU A 216 -17.29 14.70 -1.02
CA GLU A 216 -16.08 14.72 -0.21
C GLU A 216 -16.37 14.98 1.29
N ASP A 217 -17.32 15.86 1.61
CA ASP A 217 -17.71 16.13 3.00
C ASP A 217 -18.34 14.89 3.68
N MET A 218 -19.04 14.04 2.93
CA MET A 218 -19.61 12.80 3.45
C MET A 218 -18.54 11.73 3.65
N ASP A 219 -17.56 11.62 2.74
CA ASP A 219 -16.40 10.74 2.95
C ASP A 219 -15.61 11.17 4.20
N MET A 220 -15.42 12.47 4.40
CA MET A 220 -14.76 12.99 5.61
C MET A 220 -15.51 12.64 6.89
N LEU A 221 -16.84 12.64 6.87
CA LEU A 221 -17.65 12.22 8.02
C LEU A 221 -17.52 10.72 8.28
N ALA A 222 -17.54 9.89 7.23
CA ALA A 222 -17.30 8.47 7.35
C ALA A 222 -15.88 8.18 7.90
N ASP A 223 -14.86 8.84 7.38
CA ASP A 223 -13.48 8.72 7.84
C ASP A 223 -13.31 9.15 9.31
N LYS A 224 -14.03 10.18 9.75
CA LYS A 224 -14.05 10.59 11.15
C LYS A 224 -14.61 9.50 12.05
N HIS A 225 -15.77 8.92 11.69
CA HIS A 225 -16.36 7.81 12.45
C HIS A 225 -15.42 6.61 12.46
N TRP A 226 -14.82 6.28 11.32
CA TRP A 226 -13.83 5.20 11.21
C TRP A 226 -12.60 5.44 12.09
N ALA A 227 -12.03 6.65 12.09
CA ALA A 227 -10.85 7.00 12.87
C ALA A 227 -11.09 6.98 14.39
N MET A 228 -12.34 7.11 14.84
CA MET A 228 -12.69 7.10 16.27
C MET A 228 -12.93 5.70 16.84
N MET A 229 -13.03 4.68 16.00
CA MET A 229 -13.29 3.31 16.44
C MET A 229 -12.03 2.64 16.98
N GLN A 230 -12.00 2.19 18.22
CA GLN A 230 -10.87 1.45 18.78
C GLN A 230 -11.19 -0.03 19.04
N ALA A 231 -12.30 -0.32 19.69
CA ALA A 231 -12.67 -1.67 20.13
C ALA A 231 -13.83 -2.22 19.31
N THR A 232 -13.59 -2.49 18.03
CA THR A 232 -14.58 -3.08 17.12
C THR A 232 -14.18 -4.53 16.79
N PRO A 233 -15.14 -5.46 16.61
CA PRO A 233 -14.81 -6.85 16.27
C PRO A 233 -14.39 -7.02 14.81
N LEU A 234 -14.85 -6.14 13.93
CA LEU A 234 -14.63 -6.17 12.49
C LEU A 234 -13.94 -4.90 12.02
N GLU A 235 -13.25 -5.01 10.90
CA GLU A 235 -12.67 -3.89 10.15
C GLU A 235 -13.19 -3.91 8.71
N PHE A 236 -13.55 -2.73 8.23
CA PHE A 236 -13.95 -2.50 6.86
C PHE A 236 -13.44 -1.14 6.41
N THR A 237 -12.92 -1.06 5.19
CA THR A 237 -12.48 0.20 4.59
C THR A 237 -12.74 0.18 3.10
N ILE A 238 -13.34 1.24 2.58
CA ILE A 238 -13.29 1.59 1.15
C ILE A 238 -12.18 2.61 0.97
N SER A 239 -11.19 2.29 0.13
CA SER A 239 -10.13 3.24 -0.25
C SER A 239 -10.46 3.92 -1.56
N ARG A 240 -9.89 5.10 -1.72
CA ARG A 240 -9.88 5.90 -2.95
C ARG A 240 -8.44 6.30 -3.23
N GLU A 241 -7.79 5.57 -4.12
CA GLU A 241 -6.37 5.79 -4.46
C GLU A 241 -6.26 6.41 -5.85
N ASN A 242 -5.47 7.46 -5.98
CA ASN A 242 -5.44 8.27 -7.21
C ASN A 242 -4.11 8.27 -7.95
N TYR A 243 -3.24 7.30 -7.70
CA TYR A 243 -1.93 7.21 -8.34
C TYR A 243 -1.91 6.39 -9.64
N ASP A 244 -3.02 5.75 -10.01
CA ASP A 244 -3.11 4.91 -11.21
C ASP A 244 -3.53 5.66 -12.48
N ASP A 245 -4.08 6.86 -12.35
CA ASP A 245 -4.44 7.71 -13.47
C ASP A 245 -3.23 8.55 -13.91
N GLU A 246 -2.57 8.13 -14.96
CA GLU A 246 -1.44 8.85 -15.54
C GLU A 246 -1.85 9.90 -16.59
N MET A 247 -3.14 9.99 -16.97
CA MET A 247 -3.62 10.92 -17.98
C MET A 247 -3.92 12.32 -17.41
N THR A 248 -4.68 12.38 -16.31
CA THR A 248 -5.06 13.67 -15.72
C THR A 248 -3.86 14.57 -15.37
N PRO A 249 -2.77 14.08 -14.75
CA PRO A 249 -1.63 14.95 -14.41
C PRO A 249 -0.94 15.60 -15.60
N THR A 250 -1.01 15.00 -16.82
CA THR A 250 -0.34 15.50 -18.01
C THR A 250 -0.77 16.91 -18.40
N VAL A 251 -1.98 17.34 -18.00
CA VAL A 251 -2.47 18.70 -18.28
C VAL A 251 -1.60 19.80 -17.66
N LEU A 252 -0.88 19.48 -16.57
CA LEU A 252 0.05 20.40 -15.91
C LEU A 252 1.42 20.44 -16.60
N GLU A 253 1.73 19.47 -17.45
CA GLU A 253 2.94 19.42 -18.26
C GLU A 253 2.82 20.29 -19.53
N ASN A 254 1.59 20.59 -19.94
CA ASN A 254 1.31 21.51 -21.05
C ASN A 254 1.27 22.96 -20.54
N PRO A 255 2.21 23.86 -20.96
CA PRO A 255 2.31 25.21 -20.40
C PRO A 255 1.05 26.07 -20.58
N GLU A 256 0.33 25.92 -21.69
CA GLU A 256 -0.89 26.69 -21.95
C GLU A 256 -2.04 26.20 -21.08
N LEU A 257 -2.24 24.88 -20.94
CA LEU A 257 -3.23 24.31 -20.05
C LEU A 257 -2.92 24.66 -18.60
N ALA A 258 -1.68 24.51 -18.14
CA ALA A 258 -1.28 24.84 -16.77
C ALA A 258 -1.59 26.31 -16.43
N ARG A 259 -1.35 27.25 -17.38
CA ARG A 259 -1.72 28.65 -17.23
C ARG A 259 -3.22 28.86 -17.11
N LEU A 260 -4.01 28.26 -18.01
CA LEU A 260 -5.47 28.39 -18.03
C LEU A 260 -6.11 27.77 -16.78
N ILE A 261 -5.63 26.59 -16.37
CA ILE A 261 -6.05 25.89 -15.14
C ILE A 261 -5.84 26.80 -13.91
N LYS A 262 -4.67 27.43 -13.82
CA LYS A 262 -4.35 28.37 -12.76
C LYS A 262 -5.24 29.63 -12.81
N GLU A 263 -5.42 30.24 -13.99
CA GLU A 263 -6.26 31.43 -14.17
C GLU A 263 -7.72 31.20 -13.75
N HIS A 264 -8.25 30.00 -14.03
CA HIS A 264 -9.62 29.64 -13.68
C HIS A 264 -9.76 28.96 -12.32
N ASN A 265 -8.69 28.87 -11.55
CA ASN A 265 -8.65 28.20 -10.24
C ASN A 265 -9.28 26.80 -10.30
N ILE A 266 -8.82 25.98 -11.25
CA ILE A 266 -9.24 24.59 -11.42
C ILE A 266 -8.28 23.69 -10.63
N GLU A 267 -8.83 22.83 -9.79
CA GLU A 267 -8.07 21.78 -9.15
C GLU A 267 -7.92 20.60 -10.10
N VAL A 268 -6.69 20.07 -10.20
CA VAL A 268 -6.38 18.89 -11.03
C VAL A 268 -6.07 17.74 -10.09
N ILE A 269 -6.94 16.75 -10.07
CA ILE A 269 -6.80 15.57 -9.21
C ILE A 269 -6.96 14.33 -10.10
N ALA A 270 -5.98 13.43 -10.06
CA ALA A 270 -6.06 12.14 -10.73
C ALA A 270 -7.27 11.34 -10.25
N LYS A 271 -7.79 10.45 -11.11
CA LYS A 271 -9.02 9.69 -10.85
C LYS A 271 -8.86 8.72 -9.68
N ASP A 272 -9.87 8.66 -8.82
CA ASP A 272 -9.93 7.70 -7.71
C ASP A 272 -10.21 6.28 -8.23
N MET A 273 -9.26 5.38 -8.04
CA MET A 273 -9.48 3.92 -8.12
C MET A 273 -10.05 3.44 -6.80
N LEU A 274 -11.11 2.64 -6.86
CA LEU A 274 -11.76 2.11 -5.66
C LEU A 274 -11.19 0.76 -5.26
N GLY A 275 -11.02 0.57 -3.95
CA GLY A 275 -10.63 -0.69 -3.36
C GLY A 275 -11.31 -0.91 -2.02
N ALA A 276 -11.37 -2.14 -1.54
CA ALA A 276 -11.86 -2.43 -0.21
C ALA A 276 -11.05 -3.53 0.48
N ARG A 277 -11.01 -3.46 1.80
CA ARG A 277 -10.52 -4.55 2.64
C ARG A 277 -11.52 -4.84 3.74
N VAL A 278 -11.63 -6.12 4.05
CA VAL A 278 -12.47 -6.67 5.11
C VAL A 278 -11.62 -7.53 6.00
N GLY A 279 -11.77 -7.40 7.31
CA GLY A 279 -11.04 -8.20 8.27
C GLY A 279 -11.71 -8.34 9.62
N ILE A 280 -11.09 -9.16 10.46
CA ILE A 280 -11.45 -9.38 11.85
C ILE A 280 -10.37 -8.73 12.70
N VAL A 281 -10.74 -7.90 13.66
CA VAL A 281 -9.77 -7.24 14.55
C VAL A 281 -9.11 -8.27 15.47
N ASN A 282 -7.79 -8.29 15.44
CA ASN A 282 -6.97 -9.11 16.33
C ASN A 282 -6.73 -8.36 17.64
N LEU A 283 -7.40 -8.78 18.71
CA LEU A 283 -7.35 -8.07 19.99
C LEU A 283 -5.97 -8.12 20.66
N GLU A 284 -5.26 -9.26 20.55
CA GLU A 284 -3.91 -9.39 21.12
C GLU A 284 -2.89 -8.53 20.38
N GLY A 285 -2.93 -8.57 19.04
CA GLY A 285 -2.09 -7.70 18.23
C GLY A 285 -2.39 -6.22 18.49
N THR A 286 -3.67 -5.86 18.58
CA THR A 286 -4.11 -4.49 18.88
C THR A 286 -3.60 -4.01 20.25
N LYS A 287 -3.57 -4.88 21.27
CA LYS A 287 -3.00 -4.55 22.58
C LYS A 287 -1.52 -4.18 22.47
N LEU A 288 -0.73 -4.95 21.72
CA LEU A 288 0.68 -4.66 21.48
C LEU A 288 0.86 -3.29 20.80
N LEU A 289 0.03 -2.96 19.80
CA LEU A 289 0.05 -1.65 19.14
C LEU A 289 -0.15 -0.49 20.14
N LEU A 290 -1.10 -0.65 21.05
CA LEU A 290 -1.40 0.37 22.08
C LEU A 290 -0.25 0.55 23.07
N GLU A 291 0.44 -0.53 23.47
CA GLU A 291 1.63 -0.47 24.32
C GLU A 291 2.77 0.29 23.64
N PHE A 292 2.97 0.09 22.33
CA PHE A 292 3.92 0.88 21.53
C PHE A 292 3.53 2.36 21.47
N LYS A 293 2.26 2.65 21.23
CA LYS A 293 1.72 4.02 21.20
C LYS A 293 1.96 4.75 22.53
N ASP A 294 1.69 4.10 23.65
CA ASP A 294 1.84 4.69 24.97
C ASP A 294 3.31 5.06 25.30
N THR A 295 4.26 4.46 24.58
CA THR A 295 5.69 4.79 24.69
C THR A 295 6.08 6.05 23.91
N MET A 296 5.31 6.46 22.89
CA MET A 296 5.67 7.57 21.98
C MET A 296 6.01 8.89 22.66
N PRO A 297 5.32 9.36 23.74
CA PRO A 297 5.68 10.58 24.44
C PRO A 297 7.09 10.56 25.04
N LYS A 298 7.60 9.38 25.40
CA LYS A 298 8.98 9.20 25.86
C LYS A 298 9.94 9.24 24.67
N LEU A 299 9.61 8.56 23.58
CA LEU A 299 10.44 8.55 22.38
C LEU A 299 10.60 9.93 21.76
N CYS A 300 9.55 10.78 21.77
CA CYS A 300 9.65 12.17 21.35
C CYS A 300 10.82 12.90 22.00
N LYS A 301 11.03 12.69 23.30
CA LYS A 301 12.13 13.32 24.06
C LYS A 301 13.51 12.73 23.72
N MET A 302 13.54 11.54 23.19
CA MET A 302 14.76 10.83 22.80
C MET A 302 15.16 11.06 21.34
N MET A 303 14.29 11.73 20.57
CA MET A 303 14.60 12.08 19.18
C MET A 303 15.81 13.02 19.11
N PRO A 304 16.69 12.88 18.09
CA PRO A 304 17.79 13.82 17.88
C PRO A 304 17.27 15.26 17.75
N PHE A 305 17.95 16.21 18.41
CA PHE A 305 17.61 17.63 18.35
C PHE A 305 16.16 17.99 18.77
N ALA A 306 15.56 17.20 19.65
CA ALA A 306 14.15 17.35 20.06
C ALA A 306 13.81 18.75 20.62
N ASP A 307 14.80 19.50 21.06
CA ASP A 307 14.71 20.88 21.54
C ASP A 307 14.73 21.95 20.43
N LYS A 308 15.01 21.56 19.18
CA LYS A 308 15.19 22.49 18.04
C LYS A 308 13.99 22.60 17.11
N TYR A 309 12.97 21.80 17.32
CA TYR A 309 11.78 21.78 16.46
C TYR A 309 10.53 21.38 17.25
N GLU A 310 9.39 21.75 16.70
CA GLU A 310 8.11 21.27 17.20
C GLU A 310 7.88 19.83 16.69
N GLN A 311 7.53 18.93 17.61
CA GLN A 311 7.24 17.53 17.27
C GLN A 311 5.97 17.44 16.42
N SER A 312 5.92 16.46 15.51
CA SER A 312 4.72 16.16 14.72
C SER A 312 3.57 15.71 15.61
N ILE A 313 3.88 15.06 16.72
CA ILE A 313 2.90 14.71 17.76
C ILE A 313 2.97 15.76 18.86
N HIS A 314 1.84 16.39 19.13
CA HIS A 314 1.65 17.16 20.35
C HIS A 314 1.08 16.24 21.44
N ALA A 315 1.71 16.23 22.60
CA ALA A 315 1.24 15.45 23.76
C ALA A 315 -0.19 15.83 24.19
N ASP A 316 -0.63 17.04 23.84
CA ASP A 316 -1.93 17.61 24.15
C ASP A 316 -2.86 17.72 22.93
N SER A 317 -2.55 17.05 21.80
CA SER A 317 -3.43 17.12 20.63
C SER A 317 -4.76 16.42 20.93
N ASP A 318 -5.88 17.09 20.67
CA ASP A 318 -7.24 16.51 20.70
C ASP A 318 -7.45 15.45 19.62
N VAL A 319 -6.43 15.18 18.79
CA VAL A 319 -6.44 14.18 17.73
C VAL A 319 -6.25 12.79 18.33
N LYS A 320 -7.33 12.08 18.51
CA LYS A 320 -7.29 10.69 18.95
C LYS A 320 -6.75 9.80 17.82
N GLN A 321 -5.63 9.15 18.07
CA GLN A 321 -5.11 8.12 17.20
C GLN A 321 -5.61 6.76 17.66
N THR A 322 -6.29 6.03 16.79
CA THR A 322 -6.69 4.64 17.02
C THR A 322 -5.77 3.70 16.23
N MET A 323 -5.57 2.51 16.76
CA MET A 323 -4.70 1.50 16.14
C MET A 323 -5.36 0.14 16.25
N VAL A 324 -5.36 -0.61 15.15
CA VAL A 324 -5.88 -1.98 15.13
C VAL A 324 -4.98 -2.90 14.34
N ASP A 325 -4.80 -4.11 14.84
CA ASP A 325 -4.26 -5.24 14.09
C ASP A 325 -5.41 -6.04 13.50
N VAL A 326 -5.33 -6.39 12.24
CA VAL A 326 -6.45 -6.95 11.49
C VAL A 326 -6.02 -8.23 10.78
N ASP A 327 -6.76 -9.28 11.02
CA ASP A 327 -6.69 -10.51 10.27
C ASP A 327 -7.58 -10.38 9.02
N LEU A 328 -6.96 -10.40 7.84
CA LEU A 328 -7.64 -10.14 6.57
C LEU A 328 -8.55 -11.30 6.15
N VAL A 329 -9.73 -10.95 5.65
CA VAL A 329 -10.75 -11.88 5.16
C VAL A 329 -10.99 -11.70 3.65
N CYS A 330 -11.03 -10.46 3.17
CA CYS A 330 -11.24 -10.14 1.77
C CYS A 330 -10.49 -8.87 1.39
N LEU A 331 -9.93 -8.89 0.18
CA LEU A 331 -9.28 -7.75 -0.47
C LEU A 331 -9.89 -7.55 -1.85
N SER A 332 -10.09 -6.31 -2.26
CA SER A 332 -10.62 -5.97 -3.59
C SER A 332 -9.95 -4.73 -4.17
N GLY A 333 -10.12 -4.54 -5.47
CA GLY A 333 -9.57 -3.40 -6.18
C GLY A 333 -8.05 -3.35 -6.10
N ASP A 334 -7.51 -2.20 -5.79
CA ASP A 334 -6.07 -1.97 -5.68
C ASP A 334 -5.38 -2.90 -4.67
N TYR A 335 -6.04 -3.22 -3.55
CA TYR A 335 -5.50 -4.17 -2.56
C TYR A 335 -5.36 -5.61 -3.08
N ALA A 336 -6.08 -5.99 -4.13
CA ALA A 336 -6.04 -7.32 -4.73
C ALA A 336 -4.97 -7.46 -5.82
N GLN A 337 -4.36 -6.37 -6.28
CA GLN A 337 -3.39 -6.39 -7.37
C GLN A 337 -2.02 -6.95 -6.97
N CYS A 338 -1.34 -7.57 -7.92
CA CYS A 338 0.00 -8.15 -7.73
C CYS A 338 1.11 -7.11 -7.59
N ARG A 339 0.92 -5.88 -8.05
CA ARG A 339 1.96 -4.85 -8.12
C ARG A 339 2.63 -4.55 -6.77
N GLY A 340 3.89 -4.20 -6.81
CA GLY A 340 4.69 -3.64 -5.73
C GLY A 340 4.67 -4.44 -4.45
N GLY A 341 4.02 -3.97 -3.45
CA GLY A 341 3.77 -4.60 -2.15
C GLY A 341 2.31 -4.46 -1.81
N MET A 342 1.68 -5.49 -1.26
CA MET A 342 0.43 -5.29 -0.53
C MET A 342 0.76 -4.37 0.65
N THR A 343 -0.09 -3.38 0.90
CA THR A 343 0.04 -2.50 2.05
C THR A 343 0.01 -3.34 3.34
N ILE A 344 1.10 -3.31 4.09
CA ILE A 344 1.22 -4.05 5.36
C ILE A 344 0.54 -3.27 6.49
N ALA A 345 0.59 -1.94 6.42
CA ALA A 345 -0.08 -1.04 7.35
C ALA A 345 -0.54 0.22 6.60
N GLN A 346 -1.51 0.92 7.16
CA GLN A 346 -1.98 2.21 6.65
C GLN A 346 -2.28 3.16 7.79
N ASN A 347 -1.86 4.40 7.65
CA ASN A 347 -2.19 5.52 8.54
C ASN A 347 -3.07 6.51 7.77
N LEU A 348 -4.35 6.56 8.08
CA LEU A 348 -5.33 7.38 7.36
C LEU A 348 -6.14 8.27 8.34
N PRO A 349 -6.69 9.40 7.88
CA PRO A 349 -6.43 10.06 6.59
C PRO A 349 -5.02 10.67 6.50
N ASN A 350 -4.43 10.67 5.30
CA ASN A 350 -3.11 11.27 5.04
C ASN A 350 -3.11 12.80 4.97
N ASN A 351 -4.28 13.42 5.01
CA ASN A 351 -4.44 14.86 4.89
C ASN A 351 -4.62 15.51 6.27
N ASP A 352 -3.57 16.18 6.78
CA ASP A 352 -3.59 16.86 8.08
C ASP A 352 -4.68 17.95 8.16
N LYS A 353 -4.88 18.72 7.08
CA LYS A 353 -5.93 19.75 7.03
C LYS A 353 -7.32 19.15 7.14
N LEU A 354 -7.51 17.99 6.50
CA LEU A 354 -8.74 17.25 6.55
C LEU A 354 -8.98 16.69 7.96
N SER A 355 -7.98 16.07 8.55
CA SER A 355 -8.02 15.54 9.91
C SER A 355 -8.41 16.65 10.92
N ILE A 356 -7.80 17.83 10.83
CA ILE A 356 -8.10 18.99 11.69
C ILE A 356 -9.53 19.50 11.44
N LYS A 357 -9.94 19.66 10.16
CA LYS A 357 -11.27 20.18 9.78
C LYS A 357 -12.41 19.28 10.31
N THR A 358 -12.21 17.98 10.38
CA THR A 358 -13.20 17.00 10.84
C THR A 358 -13.21 16.77 12.36
N GLY A 359 -12.38 17.48 13.10
CA GLY A 359 -12.26 17.33 14.56
C GLY A 359 -11.30 16.21 14.97
N GLY A 360 -10.41 15.85 14.06
CA GLY A 360 -9.23 15.05 14.31
C GLY A 360 -9.48 13.56 14.55
N GLY A 361 -8.60 12.77 14.05
CA GLY A 361 -8.52 11.33 14.25
C GLY A 361 -7.67 10.74 13.15
N ARG A 362 -6.75 9.87 13.51
CA ARG A 362 -6.02 9.01 12.60
C ARG A 362 -6.22 7.58 13.03
N ARG A 363 -6.30 6.68 12.08
CA ARG A 363 -6.38 5.25 12.33
C ARG A 363 -5.24 4.53 11.63
N ASN A 364 -4.46 3.79 12.40
CA ASN A 364 -3.45 2.89 11.88
C ASN A 364 -4.04 1.49 11.83
N VAL A 365 -4.05 0.90 10.66
CA VAL A 365 -4.52 -0.47 10.45
C VAL A 365 -3.35 -1.31 9.97
N TYR A 366 -3.06 -2.39 10.68
CA TYR A 366 -1.99 -3.34 10.38
C TYR A 366 -2.59 -4.66 9.89
N HIS A 367 -1.99 -5.27 8.87
CA HIS A 367 -2.51 -6.46 8.21
C HIS A 367 -1.67 -7.69 8.55
N ARG A 368 -2.20 -8.57 9.41
CA ARG A 368 -1.44 -9.71 9.94
C ARG A 368 -1.19 -10.82 8.91
N GLN A 369 -2.20 -11.23 8.14
CA GLN A 369 -2.10 -12.34 7.19
C GLN A 369 -1.08 -12.09 6.09
N VAL A 370 -0.95 -10.86 5.60
CA VAL A 370 0.04 -10.52 4.58
C VAL A 370 1.45 -10.90 5.02
N ARG A 371 1.75 -10.82 6.32
CA ARG A 371 3.05 -11.18 6.89
C ARG A 371 3.22 -12.69 7.11
N GLN A 372 2.13 -13.40 7.34
CA GLN A 372 2.12 -14.86 7.57
C GLN A 372 2.19 -15.68 6.28
N SER A 373 1.94 -15.07 5.12
CA SER A 373 1.95 -15.73 3.82
C SER A 373 3.38 -16.00 3.36
N LYS A 374 3.92 -17.19 3.66
CA LYS A 374 5.34 -17.50 3.43
C LYS A 374 5.53 -18.81 2.71
N ASP A 375 6.47 -18.76 1.76
CA ASP A 375 7.06 -19.92 1.11
C ASP A 375 8.21 -20.44 2.00
N GLU A 376 7.91 -21.42 2.85
CA GLU A 376 8.86 -21.97 3.83
C GLU A 376 10.08 -22.59 3.14
N GLU A 377 9.91 -23.32 2.06
CA GLU A 377 11.03 -23.94 1.32
C GLU A 377 11.97 -22.87 0.77
N ARG A 378 11.42 -21.86 0.13
CA ARG A 378 12.20 -20.73 -0.39
C ARG A 378 12.90 -19.96 0.72
N THR A 379 12.20 -19.69 1.82
CA THR A 379 12.78 -19.03 2.99
C THR A 379 13.99 -19.79 3.51
N GLN A 380 13.89 -21.12 3.65
CA GLN A 380 15.02 -21.95 4.08
C GLN A 380 16.19 -21.93 3.08
N LYS A 381 15.91 -21.93 1.78
CA LYS A 381 16.95 -21.79 0.74
C LYS A 381 17.67 -20.43 0.87
N MET A 382 16.92 -19.36 1.10
CA MET A 382 17.48 -18.01 1.24
C MET A 382 18.30 -17.86 2.52
N LEU A 383 17.80 -18.36 3.66
CA LEU A 383 18.54 -18.35 4.91
C LEU A 383 19.90 -19.07 4.76
N LYS A 384 19.89 -20.25 4.15
CA LYS A 384 21.13 -21.02 3.91
C LYS A 384 22.11 -20.34 2.94
N ALA A 385 21.59 -19.57 1.99
CA ALA A 385 22.44 -18.90 0.99
C ALA A 385 23.09 -17.62 1.51
N PHE A 386 22.47 -16.94 2.49
CA PHE A 386 22.90 -15.61 2.87
C PHE A 386 23.24 -15.44 4.35
N LEU A 387 22.60 -16.18 5.27
CA LEU A 387 22.71 -15.96 6.70
C LEU A 387 23.53 -17.06 7.37
N HIS A 388 24.49 -16.66 8.23
CA HIS A 388 25.26 -17.63 8.99
C HIS A 388 24.34 -18.48 9.91
N PRO A 389 24.57 -19.81 10.03
CA PRO A 389 23.68 -20.72 10.75
C PRO A 389 23.36 -20.33 12.20
N ASP A 390 24.28 -19.67 12.90
CA ASP A 390 24.09 -19.21 14.29
C ASP A 390 22.91 -18.23 14.44
N PHE A 391 22.54 -17.54 13.38
CA PHE A 391 21.45 -16.55 13.34
C PHE A 391 20.13 -17.11 12.81
N HIS A 392 20.09 -18.31 12.20
CA HIS A 392 18.84 -18.88 11.66
C HIS A 392 17.74 -18.97 12.70
N LYS A 393 18.07 -19.28 13.97
CA LYS A 393 17.12 -19.36 15.08
C LYS A 393 16.44 -18.03 15.44
N TYR A 394 17.04 -16.92 15.03
CA TYR A 394 16.51 -15.57 15.25
C TYR A 394 15.71 -15.05 14.07
N TYR A 395 15.71 -15.73 12.91
CA TYR A 395 14.84 -15.36 11.83
C TYR A 395 13.42 -15.76 12.15
N ASP A 396 12.57 -14.77 12.37
CA ASP A 396 11.14 -14.94 12.60
C ASP A 396 10.38 -13.91 11.79
N PRO A 397 9.73 -14.34 10.73
CA PRO A 397 8.94 -13.43 9.87
C PRO A 397 7.86 -12.63 10.61
N GLU A 398 7.31 -13.13 11.74
CA GLU A 398 6.36 -12.39 12.58
C GLU A 398 7.04 -11.18 13.28
N ALA A 399 8.36 -11.20 13.42
CA ALA A 399 9.10 -10.08 13.99
C ALA A 399 9.12 -8.85 13.08
N ASP A 400 8.92 -9.00 11.76
CA ASP A 400 8.80 -7.88 10.82
C ASP A 400 7.59 -6.99 11.14
N HIS A 401 6.52 -7.58 11.68
CA HIS A 401 5.35 -6.84 12.15
C HIS A 401 5.70 -5.79 13.21
N ILE A 402 6.53 -6.16 14.17
CA ILE A 402 6.93 -5.26 15.26
C ILE A 402 7.80 -4.13 14.71
N PHE A 403 8.68 -4.43 13.76
CA PHE A 403 9.42 -3.40 13.03
C PHE A 403 8.46 -2.41 12.35
N VAL A 404 7.44 -2.91 11.64
CA VAL A 404 6.44 -2.06 10.95
C VAL A 404 5.66 -1.19 11.94
N ILE A 405 5.29 -1.69 13.12
CA ILE A 405 4.67 -0.86 14.16
C ILE A 405 5.57 0.32 14.53
N GLY A 406 6.85 0.05 14.78
CA GLY A 406 7.82 1.10 15.09
C GLY A 406 8.01 2.08 13.94
N HIS A 407 7.99 1.62 12.69
CA HIS A 407 8.08 2.43 11.47
C HIS A 407 6.90 3.41 11.35
N GLU A 408 5.66 2.93 11.45
CA GLU A 408 4.46 3.79 11.40
C GLU A 408 4.42 4.81 12.54
N ASN A 409 4.87 4.42 13.73
CA ASN A 409 5.06 5.35 14.82
C ASN A 409 6.17 6.37 14.52
N GLY A 410 7.21 5.95 13.79
CA GLY A 410 8.30 6.79 13.33
C GLY A 410 7.86 7.94 12.43
N HIS A 411 6.84 7.75 11.59
CA HIS A 411 6.25 8.83 10.80
C HIS A 411 5.65 9.94 11.68
N SER A 412 5.13 9.55 12.82
CA SER A 412 4.53 10.48 13.78
C SER A 412 5.55 11.15 14.70
N LEU A 413 6.81 10.70 14.72
CA LEU A 413 7.88 11.26 15.55
C LEU A 413 8.81 12.16 14.72
N GLY A 414 9.42 13.14 15.39
CA GLY A 414 10.39 14.05 14.76
C GLY A 414 9.79 15.34 14.22
N PRO A 415 10.49 16.03 13.29
CA PRO A 415 10.08 17.33 12.77
C PRO A 415 8.72 17.29 12.06
N SER A 416 7.97 18.39 12.14
CA SER A 416 6.65 18.52 11.52
C SER A 416 6.69 18.41 9.98
N SER A 417 5.52 18.28 9.35
CA SER A 417 5.36 18.13 7.90
C SER A 417 6.00 19.26 7.08
N GLU A 418 6.13 20.46 7.64
CA GLU A 418 6.84 21.58 6.99
C GLU A 418 8.31 21.25 6.72
N TYR A 419 8.98 20.61 7.68
CA TYR A 419 10.36 20.17 7.54
C TYR A 419 10.48 18.95 6.63
N GLN A 420 9.55 17.99 6.76
CA GLN A 420 9.52 16.78 5.95
C GLN A 420 9.40 17.10 4.47
N ASN A 421 8.52 18.05 4.10
CA ASN A 421 8.29 18.43 2.70
C ASN A 421 9.41 19.29 2.08
N SER A 422 10.37 19.75 2.87
CA SER A 422 11.42 20.67 2.41
C SER A 422 12.53 20.01 1.59
N SER A 423 12.62 18.67 1.55
CA SER A 423 13.68 17.92 0.85
C SER A 423 13.42 17.74 -0.66
N GLY A 424 12.40 18.38 -1.25
CA GLY A 424 12.07 18.32 -2.68
C GLY A 424 11.77 16.90 -3.14
N VAL A 425 12.35 16.47 -4.27
CA VAL A 425 12.17 15.13 -4.83
C VAL A 425 12.69 14.00 -3.92
N CYS A 426 13.54 14.32 -2.95
CA CYS A 426 14.10 13.36 -1.98
C CYS A 426 13.21 13.16 -0.74
N LYS A 427 12.10 13.91 -0.61
CA LYS A 427 11.29 13.96 0.62
C LYS A 427 10.83 12.59 1.09
N SER A 428 10.35 11.74 0.19
CA SER A 428 9.87 10.40 0.54
C SER A 428 11.01 9.52 1.06
N ILE A 429 12.18 9.54 0.41
CA ILE A 429 13.34 8.76 0.85
C ILE A 429 13.80 9.20 2.24
N ILE A 430 13.86 10.50 2.51
CA ILE A 430 14.28 11.04 3.81
C ILE A 430 13.26 10.68 4.89
N GLU A 431 11.97 10.76 4.58
CA GLU A 431 10.90 10.44 5.54
C GLU A 431 10.82 8.95 5.85
N GLU A 432 10.88 8.08 4.85
CA GLU A 432 10.90 6.62 5.05
C GLU A 432 12.15 6.18 5.82
N ASN A 433 13.32 6.78 5.49
CA ASN A 433 14.56 6.50 6.23
C ASN A 433 14.48 6.98 7.69
N LYS A 434 13.80 8.11 7.97
CA LYS A 434 13.51 8.53 9.34
C LYS A 434 12.64 7.50 10.05
N ALA A 435 11.56 7.04 9.43
CA ALA A 435 10.62 6.10 10.04
C ALA A 435 11.29 4.75 10.36
N ASP A 436 12.05 4.19 9.44
CA ASP A 436 12.80 2.94 9.64
C ASP A 436 13.86 3.08 10.75
N THR A 437 14.64 4.15 10.71
CA THR A 437 15.69 4.39 11.71
C THR A 437 15.13 4.68 13.11
N VAL A 438 13.97 5.36 13.22
CA VAL A 438 13.24 5.51 14.48
C VAL A 438 12.85 4.15 15.03
N SER A 439 12.23 3.29 14.19
CA SER A 439 11.82 1.96 14.60
C SER A 439 12.97 1.21 15.25
N ILE A 440 14.07 1.01 14.52
CA ILE A 440 15.19 0.19 14.97
C ILE A 440 15.96 0.83 16.13
N SER A 441 16.17 2.15 16.11
CA SER A 441 16.92 2.85 17.16
C SER A 441 16.27 2.72 18.53
N PHE A 442 14.95 2.70 18.58
CA PHE A 442 14.22 2.72 19.85
C PHE A 442 13.71 1.34 20.30
N MET A 443 13.94 0.27 19.55
CA MET A 443 13.59 -1.10 19.97
C MET A 443 14.14 -1.49 21.36
N PRO A 444 15.39 -1.12 21.76
CA PRO A 444 15.86 -1.40 23.11
C PRO A 444 15.06 -0.71 24.22
N GLU A 445 14.36 0.38 23.91
CA GLU A 445 13.51 1.06 24.88
C GLU A 445 12.25 0.26 25.20
N TYR A 446 11.66 -0.40 24.19
CA TYR A 446 10.53 -1.32 24.39
C TYR A 446 10.93 -2.56 25.21
N VAL A 447 12.18 -3.04 25.07
CA VAL A 447 12.73 -4.10 25.94
C VAL A 447 12.84 -3.62 27.39
N LYS A 448 13.38 -2.44 27.63
CA LYS A 448 13.50 -1.85 28.99
C LYS A 448 12.14 -1.68 29.67
N GLN A 449 11.09 -1.46 28.91
CA GLN A 449 9.72 -1.34 29.42
C GLN A 449 8.99 -2.70 29.54
N GLY A 450 9.62 -3.79 29.11
CA GLY A 450 9.05 -5.14 29.17
C GLY A 450 7.96 -5.41 28.13
N ILE A 451 7.82 -4.55 27.10
CA ILE A 451 6.85 -4.71 26.01
C ILE A 451 7.29 -5.82 25.06
N ILE A 452 8.58 -5.91 24.78
CA ILE A 452 9.19 -7.02 24.03
C ILE A 452 10.34 -7.63 24.82
N THR A 453 10.70 -8.87 24.51
CA THR A 453 11.83 -9.57 25.15
C THR A 453 13.15 -9.32 24.40
N GLU A 454 14.29 -9.57 25.05
CA GLU A 454 15.61 -9.56 24.39
C GLU A 454 15.69 -10.56 23.22
N GLU A 455 15.06 -11.71 23.35
CA GLU A 455 14.98 -12.69 22.27
C GLU A 455 14.18 -12.13 21.08
N ARG A 456 13.06 -11.49 21.34
CA ARG A 456 12.24 -10.83 20.30
C ARG A 456 13.01 -9.68 19.64
N LEU A 457 13.80 -8.94 20.38
CA LEU A 457 14.69 -7.90 19.83
C LEU A 457 15.65 -8.49 18.80
N LYS A 458 16.32 -9.62 19.13
CA LYS A 458 17.22 -10.30 18.20
C LYS A 458 16.49 -10.81 16.95
N GLN A 459 15.27 -11.30 17.11
CA GLN A 459 14.42 -11.72 15.99
C GLN A 459 14.07 -10.54 15.09
N ILE A 460 13.69 -9.39 15.65
CA ILE A 460 13.39 -8.16 14.89
C ILE A 460 14.62 -7.75 14.09
N TYR A 461 15.78 -7.64 14.72
CA TYR A 461 17.01 -7.22 14.05
C TYR A 461 17.42 -8.18 12.94
N THR A 462 17.38 -9.50 13.20
CA THR A 462 17.78 -10.51 12.20
C THR A 462 16.83 -10.47 10.99
N THR A 463 15.54 -10.42 11.24
CA THR A 463 14.52 -10.42 10.16
C THR A 463 14.58 -9.13 9.34
N TRP A 464 14.71 -7.98 9.99
CA TRP A 464 14.85 -6.69 9.34
C TRP A 464 16.13 -6.58 8.51
N VAL A 465 17.30 -6.93 9.05
CA VAL A 465 18.58 -6.92 8.31
C VAL A 465 18.52 -7.86 7.11
N PHE A 466 17.89 -9.03 7.27
CA PHE A 466 17.73 -9.97 6.19
C PHE A 466 16.80 -9.42 5.08
N ARG A 467 15.79 -8.64 5.44
CA ARG A 467 14.95 -7.91 4.48
C ARG A 467 15.75 -6.85 3.72
N LEU A 468 16.57 -6.04 4.42
CA LEU A 468 17.44 -5.05 3.77
C LEU A 468 18.33 -5.71 2.71
N LEU A 469 19.00 -6.80 3.08
CA LEU A 469 19.88 -7.56 2.18
C LEU A 469 19.18 -7.97 0.88
N LEU A 470 17.92 -8.37 0.95
CA LEU A 470 17.18 -8.88 -0.21
C LEU A 470 16.57 -7.79 -1.08
N ARG A 471 16.30 -6.62 -0.54
CA ARG A 471 15.57 -5.54 -1.21
C ARG A 471 16.43 -4.38 -1.66
N ALA A 472 17.57 -4.12 -1.00
CA ALA A 472 18.44 -3.00 -1.30
C ALA A 472 18.84 -2.93 -2.77
N LYS A 473 18.65 -1.77 -3.43
CA LYS A 473 19.04 -1.50 -4.83
C LYS A 473 19.32 -0.02 -5.07
N PRO A 474 20.28 0.33 -5.95
CA PRO A 474 20.64 1.72 -6.26
C PRO A 474 19.75 2.30 -7.38
N VAL A 475 18.43 2.36 -7.15
CA VAL A 475 17.42 2.74 -8.16
C VAL A 475 16.86 4.17 -7.96
N PHE A 476 17.70 5.10 -7.48
CA PHE A 476 17.31 6.51 -7.32
C PHE A 476 16.94 7.16 -8.66
N PRO A 477 15.88 7.99 -8.73
CA PRO A 477 14.96 8.40 -7.65
C PRO A 477 13.66 7.58 -7.58
N THR A 478 13.52 6.49 -8.31
CA THR A 478 12.24 5.86 -8.65
C THR A 478 11.66 4.93 -7.60
N GLU A 479 12.51 4.30 -6.77
CA GLU A 479 12.04 3.30 -5.81
C GLU A 479 12.50 3.61 -4.37
N THR A 480 11.73 4.39 -3.66
CA THR A 480 12.03 4.91 -2.33
C THR A 480 12.53 3.83 -1.36
N TYR A 481 11.77 2.76 -1.15
CA TYR A 481 12.11 1.74 -0.16
C TYR A 481 13.40 0.98 -0.47
N LYS A 482 13.69 0.69 -1.74
CA LYS A 482 14.93 -0.01 -2.11
C LYS A 482 16.18 0.85 -1.87
N ILE A 483 16.04 2.16 -1.99
CA ILE A 483 17.11 3.13 -1.70
C ILE A 483 17.31 3.25 -0.20
N VAL A 484 16.23 3.34 0.58
CA VAL A 484 16.28 3.36 2.05
C VAL A 484 16.96 2.10 2.58
N ASP A 485 16.52 0.93 2.13
CA ASP A 485 17.14 -0.35 2.47
C ASP A 485 18.64 -0.36 2.15
N LEU A 486 19.08 0.22 1.02
CA LEU A 486 20.50 0.31 0.66
C LEU A 486 21.30 1.23 1.58
N ILE A 487 20.75 2.41 1.90
CA ILE A 487 21.39 3.37 2.83
C ILE A 487 21.59 2.71 4.21
N GLU A 488 20.59 2.03 4.71
CA GLU A 488 20.62 1.35 6.02
C GLU A 488 21.58 0.17 6.03
N PHE A 489 21.55 -0.65 4.99
CA PHE A 489 22.46 -1.78 4.81
C PHE A 489 23.93 -1.32 4.78
N ASN A 490 24.24 -0.28 3.97
CA ASN A 490 25.57 0.30 3.90
C ASN A 490 26.02 0.91 5.23
N THR A 491 25.10 1.55 5.95
CA THR A 491 25.39 2.09 7.28
C THR A 491 25.76 0.98 8.27
N LEU A 492 25.02 -0.11 8.29
CA LEU A 492 25.32 -1.26 9.15
C LEU A 492 26.68 -1.89 8.82
N LEU A 493 27.03 -2.04 7.53
CA LEU A 493 28.36 -2.51 7.11
C LEU A 493 29.47 -1.58 7.59
N LYS A 494 29.32 -0.27 7.40
CA LYS A 494 30.28 0.75 7.81
C LYS A 494 30.55 0.74 9.32
N HIS A 495 29.51 0.54 10.12
CA HIS A 495 29.60 0.45 11.58
C HIS A 495 29.99 -0.93 12.10
N ARG A 496 30.21 -1.89 11.21
CA ARG A 496 30.46 -3.30 11.57
C ARG A 496 29.38 -3.85 12.53
N ALA A 497 28.14 -3.40 12.35
CA ALA A 497 26.97 -3.99 12.95
C ALA A 497 26.54 -5.27 12.21
N ILE A 498 26.92 -5.33 10.92
CA ILE A 498 26.86 -6.54 10.09
C ILE A 498 28.17 -6.71 9.33
N TRP A 499 28.51 -7.95 8.98
CA TRP A 499 29.63 -8.27 8.10
C TRP A 499 29.44 -9.62 7.43
N PHE A 500 30.23 -9.90 6.40
CA PHE A 500 30.22 -11.17 5.71
C PHE A 500 31.53 -11.93 5.99
N ASP A 501 31.41 -13.24 6.19
CA ASP A 501 32.56 -14.13 6.33
C ASP A 501 33.14 -14.54 4.96
N GLU A 502 34.13 -15.41 4.98
CA GLU A 502 34.81 -15.93 3.77
C GLU A 502 33.91 -16.73 2.85
N ASN A 503 32.75 -17.22 3.36
CA ASN A 503 31.74 -17.94 2.60
C ASN A 503 30.64 -17.01 2.09
N ASN A 504 30.78 -15.69 2.26
CA ASN A 504 29.76 -14.68 1.98
C ASN A 504 28.47 -14.87 2.79
N LEU A 505 28.56 -15.41 4.01
CA LEU A 505 27.43 -15.51 4.92
C LEU A 505 27.39 -14.30 5.87
N LEU A 506 26.20 -13.74 6.03
CA LEU A 506 25.93 -12.58 6.86
C LEU A 506 26.00 -12.92 8.36
N HIS A 507 26.72 -12.10 9.10
CA HIS A 507 26.78 -12.09 10.56
C HIS A 507 26.21 -10.77 11.10
N LEU A 508 25.69 -10.79 12.35
CA LEU A 508 25.15 -9.64 13.04
C LEU A 508 25.81 -9.43 14.40
N ASP A 509 26.08 -8.17 14.74
CA ASP A 509 26.41 -7.73 16.10
C ASP A 509 25.21 -6.94 16.65
N PHE A 510 24.38 -7.62 17.45
CA PHE A 510 23.13 -7.06 17.96
C PHE A 510 23.32 -5.78 18.79
N ASP A 511 24.45 -5.64 19.46
CA ASP A 511 24.73 -4.48 20.32
C ASP A 511 25.04 -3.22 19.49
N LYS A 512 25.44 -3.38 18.23
CA LYS A 512 25.81 -2.27 17.35
C LYS A 512 24.67 -1.78 16.45
N ILE A 513 23.61 -2.57 16.26
CA ILE A 513 22.54 -2.24 15.31
C ILE A 513 21.83 -0.96 15.70
N SER A 514 21.26 -0.89 16.92
CA SER A 514 20.55 0.30 17.38
C SER A 514 21.43 1.56 17.45
N PRO A 515 22.68 1.53 17.96
CA PRO A 515 23.56 2.70 17.92
C PRO A 515 23.88 3.19 16.50
N ALA A 516 24.11 2.29 15.55
CA ALA A 516 24.36 2.65 14.15
C ALA A 516 23.13 3.34 13.52
N MET A 517 21.94 2.81 13.79
CA MET A 517 20.69 3.40 13.29
C MET A 517 20.36 4.73 13.98
N TYR A 518 20.69 4.91 15.26
CA TYR A 518 20.50 6.19 15.93
C TYR A 518 21.44 7.29 15.38
N GLU A 519 22.68 6.93 15.01
CA GLU A 519 23.58 7.87 14.31
C GLU A 519 23.02 8.26 12.94
N LEU A 520 22.47 7.29 12.21
CA LEU A 520 21.81 7.54 10.92
C LEU A 520 20.56 8.43 11.11
N LEU A 521 19.72 8.13 12.09
CA LEU A 521 18.56 8.95 12.47
C LEU A 521 18.97 10.41 12.75
N THR A 522 20.10 10.60 13.46
CA THR A 522 20.62 11.94 13.75
C THR A 522 20.95 12.71 12.47
N LYS A 523 21.56 12.05 11.47
CA LYS A 523 21.85 12.66 10.16
C LYS A 523 20.57 13.00 9.39
N VAL A 524 19.61 12.08 9.39
CA VAL A 524 18.32 12.27 8.68
C VAL A 524 17.55 13.44 9.26
N VAL A 525 17.45 13.55 10.58
CA VAL A 525 16.80 14.68 11.25
C VAL A 525 17.53 16.00 10.97
N ASP A 526 18.88 16.02 10.99
CA ASP A 526 19.65 17.24 10.61
C ASP A 526 19.36 17.68 9.18
N ILE A 527 19.20 16.73 8.24
CA ILE A 527 18.82 17.02 6.85
C ILE A 527 17.43 17.66 6.79
N GLN A 528 16.44 17.10 7.48
CA GLN A 528 15.10 17.68 7.55
C GLN A 528 15.16 19.12 8.11
N LEU A 529 15.87 19.33 9.21
CA LEU A 529 16.03 20.65 9.84
C LEU A 529 16.75 21.67 8.94
N SER A 530 17.65 21.20 8.09
CA SER A 530 18.36 22.08 7.15
C SER A 530 17.48 22.66 6.05
N LYS A 531 16.31 22.07 5.79
CA LYS A 531 15.38 22.43 4.72
C LYS A 531 16.06 22.51 3.34
N SER A 532 17.10 21.71 3.09
CA SER A 532 17.93 21.79 1.88
C SER A 532 17.78 20.54 1.00
N PRO A 533 17.12 20.66 -0.19
CA PRO A 533 17.05 19.56 -1.16
C PRO A 533 18.44 19.08 -1.63
N GLN A 534 19.43 19.98 -1.67
CA GLN A 534 20.81 19.64 -2.07
C GLN A 534 21.49 18.74 -1.04
N LYS A 535 21.35 19.05 0.28
CA LYS A 535 21.87 18.19 1.33
C LYS A 535 21.20 16.81 1.34
N ALA A 536 19.88 16.78 1.10
CA ALA A 536 19.15 15.52 1.00
C ALA A 536 19.66 14.67 -0.17
N ARG A 537 19.87 15.24 -1.34
CA ARG A 537 20.43 14.56 -2.50
C ARG A 537 21.86 14.07 -2.23
N GLN A 538 22.72 14.94 -1.71
CA GLN A 538 24.11 14.58 -1.36
C GLN A 538 24.16 13.42 -0.37
N TYR A 539 23.30 13.44 0.66
CA TYR A 539 23.20 12.34 1.63
C TYR A 539 22.87 11.01 0.97
N ILE A 540 21.89 10.99 0.05
CA ILE A 540 21.52 9.78 -0.68
C ILE A 540 22.68 9.28 -1.52
N GLU A 541 23.32 10.16 -2.31
CA GLU A 541 24.45 9.82 -3.18
C GLU A 541 25.63 9.24 -2.40
N GLU A 542 25.96 9.82 -1.22
CA GLU A 542 27.07 9.38 -0.35
C GLU A 542 26.81 8.05 0.36
N ASN A 543 25.57 7.61 0.49
CA ASN A 543 25.20 6.40 1.25
C ASN A 543 24.60 5.28 0.39
N THR A 544 24.55 5.44 -0.92
CA THR A 544 24.04 4.43 -1.87
C THR A 544 25.16 3.77 -2.69
N GLU A 545 26.34 3.60 -2.10
CA GLU A 545 27.42 2.85 -2.74
C GLU A 545 26.99 1.42 -3.08
N TRP A 546 27.34 0.99 -4.30
CA TRP A 546 27.03 -0.34 -4.81
C TRP A 546 28.30 -1.00 -5.33
N ASP A 547 28.73 -2.05 -4.65
CA ASP A 547 29.99 -2.73 -4.92
C ASP A 547 29.81 -4.21 -5.31
N LYS A 548 30.93 -4.94 -5.39
CA LYS A 548 30.93 -6.36 -5.75
C LYS A 548 30.17 -7.25 -4.77
N LEU A 549 30.09 -6.87 -3.49
CA LEU A 549 29.31 -7.61 -2.49
C LEU A 549 27.82 -7.52 -2.82
N HIS A 550 27.34 -6.32 -3.11
CA HIS A 550 25.94 -6.10 -3.50
C HIS A 550 25.60 -6.83 -4.80
N GLU A 551 26.49 -6.81 -5.80
CA GLU A 551 26.32 -7.56 -7.06
C GLU A 551 26.24 -9.07 -6.81
N HIS A 552 27.09 -9.61 -5.93
CA HIS A 552 27.05 -11.01 -5.55
C HIS A 552 25.73 -11.40 -4.88
N ILE A 553 25.25 -10.58 -3.92
CA ILE A 553 23.98 -10.79 -3.25
C ILE A 553 22.83 -10.79 -4.26
N ALA A 554 22.78 -9.81 -5.14
CA ALA A 554 21.74 -9.69 -6.15
C ALA A 554 21.75 -10.88 -7.13
N ALA A 555 22.92 -11.31 -7.58
CA ALA A 555 23.08 -12.47 -8.47
C ALA A 555 22.64 -13.78 -7.79
N THR A 556 23.05 -13.99 -6.53
CA THR A 556 22.64 -15.16 -5.74
C THR A 556 21.14 -15.18 -5.50
N HIS A 557 20.55 -14.04 -5.14
CA HIS A 557 19.10 -13.92 -4.96
C HIS A 557 18.35 -14.27 -6.25
N LYS A 558 18.82 -13.80 -7.40
CA LYS A 558 18.23 -14.12 -8.71
C LYS A 558 18.28 -15.62 -9.01
N LEU A 559 19.39 -16.29 -8.67
CA LEU A 559 19.54 -17.75 -8.90
C LEU A 559 18.59 -18.60 -8.03
N LEU A 560 18.19 -18.11 -6.86
CA LEU A 560 17.24 -18.80 -5.98
C LEU A 560 15.79 -18.77 -6.48
N GLY A 561 15.52 -18.07 -7.58
CA GLY A 561 14.20 -17.87 -8.14
C GLY A 561 13.41 -16.80 -7.39
N LEU A 562 12.83 -15.88 -8.13
CA LEU A 562 12.05 -14.77 -7.57
C LEU A 562 10.56 -15.10 -7.66
N LYS A 563 9.82 -14.82 -6.59
CA LYS A 563 8.36 -14.88 -6.60
C LYS A 563 7.82 -13.53 -7.10
N LYS A 564 7.36 -13.51 -8.33
CA LYS A 564 6.93 -12.28 -9.02
C LYS A 564 5.46 -11.95 -8.82
N TYR A 565 4.65 -12.97 -8.52
CA TYR A 565 3.20 -12.87 -8.47
C TYR A 565 2.66 -13.27 -7.11
N ARG A 566 1.45 -12.81 -6.78
CA ARG A 566 0.72 -13.21 -5.59
C ARG A 566 -0.65 -13.75 -5.98
N ASN A 567 -1.03 -14.86 -5.38
CA ASN A 567 -2.36 -15.42 -5.49
C ASN A 567 -3.08 -15.22 -4.15
N ILE A 568 -4.10 -14.38 -4.13
CA ILE A 568 -4.90 -14.17 -2.91
C ILE A 568 -5.90 -15.31 -2.79
N VAL A 569 -5.72 -16.15 -1.76
CA VAL A 569 -6.62 -17.27 -1.46
C VAL A 569 -7.65 -16.78 -0.44
N SER A 570 -8.85 -16.48 -0.93
CA SER A 570 -10.00 -16.09 -0.11
C SER A 570 -10.95 -17.27 0.05
N TYR A 571 -11.56 -17.42 1.24
CA TYR A 571 -12.48 -18.51 1.60
C TYR A 571 -13.92 -18.04 1.77
N PHE A 572 -14.19 -16.76 1.59
CA PHE A 572 -15.51 -16.16 1.72
C PHE A 572 -16.11 -15.75 0.39
#